data_4ae221592aa0a3ef22c51e6a60a00d01
#
_entry.id   4ae221592aa0a3ef22c51e6a60a00d01
#
_cell.length_a   1.000
_cell.length_b   1.000
_cell.length_c   1.000
_cell.angle_alpha   90.00
_cell.angle_beta   90.00
_cell.angle_gamma   90.00
#
_symmetry.space_group_name_H-M   'P 1'
#
loop_
_entity.id
_entity.type
_entity.pdbx_description
1 polymer ?
#
loop_
_entity_poly.entity_id
_entity_poly.type
_entity_poly.pdbx_seq_one_letter_code
_entity_poly.pdbx_strand_id
1 'polypeptide(L)'
;HSIRRRQRQMCIRDSFVPHDKLSREQHEQHVAQLIDAYMPDTIVLARYMRVLTNDFVDRYSGRLINIHHSFLPAFVGAAPYRQAFERGVKVIGATAHYVTAELDAGPIIAQDVIPVDHSFTAKQMAQAGRNVEKSVLAKAVRLVLEDRIFVHSGRTVVFS
;
A
#
# COMPACT_ATOMS: atom_id res chain seq x y z
N HIS A 1 -4.08 22.66 10.68
CA HIS A 1 -4.86 22.33 11.89
C HIS A 1 -6.14 21.53 11.60
N SER A 2 -6.85 21.77 10.49
CA SER A 2 -8.12 21.06 10.16
C SER A 2 -7.92 19.60 9.74
N ILE A 3 -6.81 19.26 9.07
CA ILE A 3 -6.49 17.89 8.63
C ILE A 3 -6.19 17.00 9.84
N ARG A 4 -5.46 17.49 10.83
CA ARG A 4 -5.17 16.75 12.07
C ARG A 4 -6.43 16.42 12.89
N ARG A 5 -7.44 17.29 12.91
CA ARG A 5 -8.71 17.02 13.61
C ARG A 5 -9.55 15.94 12.94
N ARG A 6 -9.62 15.91 11.60
CA ARG A 6 -10.35 14.87 10.87
C ARG A 6 -9.68 13.50 11.00
N GLN A 7 -8.36 13.45 11.01
CA GLN A 7 -7.60 12.21 11.21
C GLN A 7 -7.80 11.63 12.61
N ARG A 8 -7.85 12.46 13.65
CA ARG A 8 -8.07 12.03 15.03
C ARG A 8 -9.43 11.38 15.30
N GLN A 9 -10.44 11.65 14.48
CA GLN A 9 -11.75 11.01 14.62
C GLN A 9 -11.80 9.58 14.05
N MET A 10 -10.84 9.20 13.20
CA MET A 10 -10.80 7.88 12.56
C MET A 10 -9.79 6.92 13.19
N CYS A 11 -8.85 7.42 13.98
CA CYS A 11 -7.80 6.61 14.60
C CYS A 11 -8.10 6.41 16.08
N ILE A 12 -8.03 5.16 16.56
CA ILE A 12 -8.12 4.83 17.99
C ILE A 12 -6.93 5.45 18.75
N ARG A 13 -5.77 5.44 18.12
CA ARG A 13 -4.54 6.11 18.57
C ARG A 13 -3.80 6.63 17.34
N ASP A 14 -3.22 7.82 17.45
CA ASP A 14 -2.35 8.39 16.43
C ASP A 14 -1.01 8.84 17.03
N SER A 15 0.06 8.63 16.27
CA SER A 15 1.39 9.09 16.61
C SER A 15 2.00 9.75 15.38
N PHE A 16 2.53 10.95 15.55
CA PHE A 16 3.23 11.66 14.49
C PHE A 16 4.74 11.41 14.64
N VAL A 17 5.35 10.83 13.63
CA VAL A 17 6.82 10.67 13.55
C VAL A 17 7.34 11.64 12.49
N PRO A 18 8.01 12.72 12.88
CA PRO A 18 8.58 13.67 11.94
C PRO A 18 9.74 13.00 11.18
N HIS A 19 9.86 13.32 9.90
CA HIS A 19 10.98 12.85 9.06
C HIS A 19 11.98 13.95 8.73
N ASP A 20 11.66 15.19 9.07
CA ASP A 20 12.53 16.32 8.82
C ASP A 20 13.84 16.20 9.62
N LYS A 21 14.98 16.39 8.94
CA LYS A 21 16.33 16.31 9.50
C LYS A 21 16.78 14.92 9.99
N LEU A 22 16.01 13.86 9.72
CA LEU A 22 16.40 12.49 10.03
C LEU A 22 16.84 11.76 8.74
N SER A 23 17.83 10.87 8.86
CA SER A 23 18.09 9.89 7.83
C SER A 23 16.88 8.93 7.70
N ARG A 24 16.82 8.19 6.61
CA ARG A 24 15.77 7.18 6.41
C ARG A 24 15.80 6.14 7.54
N GLU A 25 16.97 5.66 7.88
CA GLU A 25 17.21 4.66 8.92
C GLU A 25 16.78 5.17 10.30
N GLN A 26 17.14 6.40 10.65
CA GLN A 26 16.74 7.03 11.92
C GLN A 26 15.22 7.19 12.01
N HIS A 27 14.58 7.63 10.93
CA HIS A 27 13.13 7.73 10.89
C HIS A 27 12.46 6.37 11.05
N GLU A 28 12.94 5.35 10.34
CA GLU A 28 12.42 3.98 10.43
C GLU A 28 12.63 3.34 11.81
N GLN A 29 13.75 3.64 12.48
CA GLN A 29 13.96 3.22 13.88
C GLN A 29 12.89 3.81 14.82
N HIS A 30 12.56 5.09 14.69
CA HIS A 30 11.49 5.71 15.49
C HIS A 30 10.13 5.09 15.18
N VAL A 31 9.83 4.84 13.90
CA VAL A 31 8.60 4.16 13.50
C VAL A 31 8.55 2.74 14.07
N ALA A 32 9.66 1.99 13.99
CA ALA A 32 9.75 0.65 14.52
C ALA A 32 9.53 0.59 16.03
N GLN A 33 10.10 1.52 16.81
CA GLN A 33 9.88 1.60 18.26
C GLN A 33 8.39 1.76 18.60
N LEU A 34 7.65 2.57 17.83
CA LEU A 34 6.21 2.72 18.03
C LEU A 34 5.43 1.47 17.62
N ILE A 35 5.78 0.85 16.51
CA ILE A 35 5.14 -0.38 16.05
C ILE A 35 5.33 -1.49 17.09
N ASP A 36 6.56 -1.67 17.58
CA ASP A 36 6.88 -2.72 18.55
C ASP A 36 6.17 -2.54 19.88
N ALA A 37 5.90 -1.30 20.31
CA ALA A 37 5.12 -1.03 21.51
C ALA A 37 3.66 -1.52 21.41
N TYR A 38 3.12 -1.67 20.20
CA TYR A 38 1.77 -2.19 19.95
C TYR A 38 1.74 -3.66 19.58
N MET A 39 2.88 -4.25 19.20
CA MET A 39 3.01 -5.65 18.75
C MET A 39 1.92 -6.07 17.75
N PRO A 40 1.72 -5.34 16.62
CA PRO A 40 0.65 -5.65 15.69
C PRO A 40 0.94 -6.94 14.91
N ASP A 41 -0.09 -7.71 14.62
CA ASP A 41 0.00 -8.89 13.74
C ASP A 41 0.17 -8.48 12.27
N THR A 42 -0.39 -7.33 11.90
CA THR A 42 -0.37 -6.82 10.52
C THR A 42 -0.10 -5.32 10.51
N ILE A 43 0.73 -4.89 9.59
CA ILE A 43 1.10 -3.49 9.35
C ILE A 43 0.68 -3.12 7.92
N VAL A 44 -0.08 -2.04 7.78
CA VAL A 44 -0.58 -1.60 6.48
C VAL A 44 0.09 -0.28 6.08
N LEU A 45 0.74 -0.29 4.94
CA LEU A 45 1.29 0.91 4.30
C LEU A 45 0.21 1.54 3.41
N ALA A 46 -0.44 2.57 3.93
CA ALA A 46 -1.45 3.32 3.19
C ALA A 46 -0.89 4.69 2.80
N ARG A 47 -0.66 4.90 1.50
CA ARG A 47 -0.02 6.11 0.97
C ARG A 47 1.36 6.38 1.55
N TYR A 48 2.08 5.34 1.85
CA TYR A 48 3.46 5.42 2.26
C TYR A 48 4.34 5.55 1.02
N MET A 49 4.84 6.76 0.76
CA MET A 49 5.53 7.10 -0.51
C MET A 49 7.05 7.07 -0.40
N ARG A 50 7.59 6.33 0.57
CA ARG A 50 9.03 6.18 0.78
C ARG A 50 9.43 4.72 0.58
N VAL A 51 10.61 4.50 0.01
CA VAL A 51 11.19 3.17 -0.08
C VAL A 51 11.72 2.79 1.31
N LEU A 52 11.29 1.66 1.83
CA LEU A 52 11.76 1.11 3.10
C LEU A 52 13.17 0.53 2.96
N THR A 53 13.93 0.54 4.06
CA THR A 53 15.21 -0.19 4.12
C THR A 53 14.97 -1.69 4.20
N ASN A 54 15.95 -2.48 3.76
CA ASN A 54 15.89 -3.93 3.88
C ASN A 54 15.74 -4.36 5.34
N ASP A 55 16.47 -3.74 6.25
CA ASP A 55 16.41 -4.03 7.69
C ASP A 55 14.99 -3.85 8.26
N PHE A 56 14.29 -2.79 7.82
CA PHE A 56 12.90 -2.58 8.25
C PHE A 56 11.95 -3.61 7.65
N VAL A 57 12.13 -3.96 6.37
CA VAL A 57 11.33 -4.99 5.69
C VAL A 57 11.55 -6.35 6.34
N ASP A 58 12.80 -6.74 6.61
CA ASP A 58 13.15 -8.02 7.22
C ASP A 58 12.60 -8.14 8.65
N ARG A 59 12.66 -7.05 9.43
CA ARG A 59 12.09 -6.99 10.78
C ARG A 59 10.60 -7.32 10.83
N TYR A 60 9.85 -6.90 9.82
CA TYR A 60 8.41 -7.10 9.75
C TYR A 60 8.00 -8.02 8.59
N SER A 61 8.90 -8.91 8.18
CA SER A 61 8.67 -9.84 7.08
C SER A 61 7.37 -10.63 7.26
N GLY A 62 6.58 -10.72 6.20
CA GLY A 62 5.28 -11.40 6.19
C GLY A 62 4.14 -10.65 6.88
N ARG A 63 4.40 -9.49 7.52
CA ARG A 63 3.40 -8.68 8.23
C ARG A 63 3.10 -7.34 7.57
N LEU A 64 3.93 -6.89 6.62
CA LEU A 64 3.77 -5.64 5.91
C LEU A 64 2.90 -5.83 4.67
N ILE A 65 1.81 -5.10 4.57
CA ILE A 65 0.94 -5.03 3.38
C ILE A 65 1.04 -3.62 2.80
N ASN A 66 1.27 -3.52 1.50
CA ASN A 66 1.24 -2.26 0.75
C ASN A 66 0.07 -2.24 -0.21
N ILE A 67 -0.49 -1.05 -0.45
CA ILE A 67 -1.41 -0.78 -1.56
C ILE A 67 -0.69 0.03 -2.62
N HIS A 68 -0.48 -0.58 -3.79
CA HIS A 68 0.11 0.05 -4.96
C HIS A 68 -0.98 0.55 -5.91
N HIS A 69 -0.80 1.76 -6.43
CA HIS A 69 -1.80 2.50 -7.22
C HIS A 69 -1.84 2.06 -8.69
N SER A 70 -1.55 0.81 -8.99
CA SER A 70 -1.68 0.25 -10.34
C SER A 70 -1.95 -1.25 -10.29
N PHE A 71 -2.29 -1.79 -11.45
CA PHE A 71 -2.37 -3.23 -11.66
C PHE A 71 -0.97 -3.77 -11.95
N LEU A 72 -0.28 -4.23 -10.87
CA LEU A 72 1.06 -4.81 -11.00
C LEU A 72 1.06 -6.05 -11.92
N PRO A 73 2.09 -6.22 -12.73
CA PRO A 73 3.38 -5.53 -12.75
C PRO A 73 3.42 -4.24 -13.60
N ALA A 74 2.28 -3.71 -14.05
CA ALA A 74 2.24 -2.47 -14.83
C ALA A 74 2.41 -1.23 -13.95
N PHE A 75 3.12 -0.22 -14.46
CA PHE A 75 3.29 1.10 -13.85
C PHE A 75 3.87 1.05 -12.43
N VAL A 76 4.98 0.36 -12.29
CA VAL A 76 5.80 0.36 -11.06
C VAL A 76 6.32 1.76 -10.77
N GLY A 77 6.40 2.12 -9.49
CA GLY A 77 6.97 3.39 -9.03
C GLY A 77 5.97 4.54 -8.95
N ALA A 78 6.45 5.77 -9.21
CA ALA A 78 5.72 7.00 -8.91
C ALA A 78 4.67 7.38 -9.98
N ALA A 79 3.58 8.03 -9.56
CA ALA A 79 2.56 8.63 -10.41
C ALA A 79 1.91 7.68 -11.45
N PRO A 80 1.48 6.45 -11.08
CA PRO A 80 1.02 5.45 -12.04
C PRO A 80 -0.21 5.89 -12.84
N TYR A 81 -1.13 6.67 -12.27
CA TYR A 81 -2.29 7.18 -13.03
C TYR A 81 -1.92 8.20 -14.11
N ARG A 82 -0.85 8.97 -13.90
CA ARG A 82 -0.34 9.85 -14.95
C ARG A 82 0.30 9.05 -16.06
N GLN A 83 1.12 8.05 -15.72
CA GLN A 83 1.70 7.13 -16.69
C GLN A 83 0.60 6.41 -17.50
N ALA A 84 -0.45 5.93 -16.83
CA ALA A 84 -1.60 5.27 -17.45
C ALA A 84 -2.33 6.20 -18.44
N PHE A 85 -2.55 7.46 -18.04
CA PHE A 85 -3.16 8.47 -18.90
C PHE A 85 -2.30 8.75 -20.15
N GLU A 86 -1.01 9.00 -19.96
CA GLU A 86 -0.06 9.28 -21.06
C GLU A 86 0.06 8.10 -22.04
N ARG A 87 -0.07 6.85 -21.54
CA ARG A 87 -0.09 5.63 -22.38
C ARG A 87 -1.43 5.39 -23.07
N GLY A 88 -2.49 6.08 -22.68
CA GLY A 88 -3.83 5.87 -23.22
C GLY A 88 -4.42 4.49 -22.92
N VAL A 89 -4.14 3.93 -21.72
CA VAL A 89 -4.64 2.62 -21.31
C VAL A 89 -6.16 2.56 -21.24
N LYS A 90 -6.73 1.35 -21.30
CA LYS A 90 -8.17 1.13 -21.25
C LYS A 90 -8.65 0.56 -19.92
N VAL A 91 -7.72 0.28 -19.02
CA VAL A 91 -7.99 -0.16 -17.65
C VAL A 91 -7.01 0.52 -16.69
N ILE A 92 -7.47 0.82 -15.49
CA ILE A 92 -6.63 1.20 -14.34
C ILE A 92 -7.00 0.30 -13.16
N GLY A 93 -6.13 0.18 -12.18
CA GLY A 93 -6.40 -0.69 -11.05
C GLY A 93 -5.53 -0.39 -9.84
N ALA A 94 -5.60 -1.30 -8.88
CA ALA A 94 -4.78 -1.29 -7.68
C ALA A 94 -4.37 -2.70 -7.29
N THR A 95 -3.25 -2.81 -6.59
CA THR A 95 -2.70 -4.07 -6.11
C THR A 95 -2.35 -3.95 -4.63
N ALA A 96 -2.91 -4.82 -3.80
CA ALA A 96 -2.44 -5.05 -2.44
C ALA A 96 -1.50 -6.26 -2.43
N HIS A 97 -0.31 -6.11 -1.87
CA HIS A 97 0.71 -7.15 -1.84
C HIS A 97 1.49 -7.12 -0.53
N TYR A 98 2.12 -8.22 -0.17
CA TYR A 98 3.12 -8.21 0.89
C TYR A 98 4.36 -7.43 0.43
N VAL A 99 4.98 -6.73 1.38
CA VAL A 99 6.21 -5.98 1.10
C VAL A 99 7.41 -6.90 1.20
N THR A 100 8.30 -6.78 0.23
CA THR A 100 9.60 -7.45 0.18
C THR A 100 10.70 -6.42 -0.04
N ALA A 101 11.97 -6.84 0.01
CA ALA A 101 13.11 -5.98 -0.25
C ALA A 101 13.09 -5.39 -1.67
N GLU A 102 12.52 -6.13 -2.63
CA GLU A 102 12.33 -5.64 -4.00
C GLU A 102 11.05 -4.80 -4.09
N LEU A 103 11.19 -3.59 -4.65
CA LEU A 103 10.09 -2.61 -4.73
C LEU A 103 8.92 -3.16 -5.57
N ASP A 104 7.74 -3.13 -4.98
CA ASP A 104 6.47 -3.52 -5.60
C ASP A 104 6.45 -4.96 -6.19
N ALA A 105 7.36 -5.83 -5.75
CA ALA A 105 7.53 -7.20 -6.29
C ALA A 105 7.04 -8.31 -5.34
N GLY A 106 6.54 -7.97 -4.17
CA GLY A 106 6.08 -8.96 -3.19
C GLY A 106 4.81 -9.71 -3.58
N PRO A 107 4.51 -10.82 -2.89
CA PRO A 107 3.35 -11.67 -3.18
C PRO A 107 2.03 -10.90 -3.17
N ILE A 108 1.27 -10.99 -4.26
CA ILE A 108 0.02 -10.25 -4.45
C ILE A 108 -1.11 -10.91 -3.65
N ILE A 109 -1.81 -10.12 -2.82
CA ILE A 109 -2.93 -10.56 -1.99
C ILE A 109 -4.26 -10.37 -2.72
N ALA A 110 -4.46 -9.17 -3.27
CA ALA A 110 -5.68 -8.83 -4.00
C ALA A 110 -5.38 -7.78 -5.07
N GLN A 111 -6.10 -7.88 -6.17
CA GLN A 111 -6.07 -6.91 -7.26
C GLN A 111 -7.48 -6.65 -7.75
N ASP A 112 -7.70 -5.47 -8.30
CA ASP A 112 -8.91 -5.14 -9.05
C ASP A 112 -8.61 -4.07 -10.10
N VAL A 113 -9.42 -4.04 -11.15
CA VAL A 113 -9.32 -3.09 -12.26
C VAL A 113 -10.67 -2.53 -12.64
N ILE A 114 -10.67 -1.31 -13.16
CA ILE A 114 -11.85 -0.68 -13.75
C ILE A 114 -11.56 -0.21 -15.18
N PRO A 115 -12.54 -0.23 -16.07
CA PRO A 115 -12.38 0.32 -17.41
C PRO A 115 -12.26 1.84 -17.36
N VAL A 116 -11.47 2.38 -18.27
CA VAL A 116 -11.34 3.81 -18.56
C VAL A 116 -11.27 4.01 -20.06
N ASP A 117 -11.59 5.21 -20.54
CA ASP A 117 -11.56 5.55 -21.95
C ASP A 117 -10.90 6.94 -22.18
N HIS A 118 -10.96 7.40 -23.42
CA HIS A 118 -10.35 8.66 -23.84
C HIS A 118 -11.00 9.91 -23.23
N SER A 119 -12.20 9.79 -22.64
CA SER A 119 -12.89 10.90 -21.99
C SER A 119 -12.36 11.20 -20.58
N PHE A 120 -11.64 10.25 -19.98
CA PHE A 120 -11.03 10.43 -18.66
C PHE A 120 -9.82 11.36 -18.75
N THR A 121 -9.79 12.34 -17.88
CA THR A 121 -8.57 13.10 -17.58
C THR A 121 -7.70 12.33 -16.57
N ALA A 122 -6.41 12.67 -16.47
CA ALA A 122 -5.52 12.09 -15.46
C ALA A 122 -6.05 12.26 -14.03
N LYS A 123 -6.71 13.40 -13.74
CA LYS A 123 -7.34 13.67 -12.43
C LYS A 123 -8.53 12.74 -12.15
N GLN A 124 -9.36 12.49 -13.16
CA GLN A 124 -10.50 11.57 -13.05
C GLN A 124 -10.04 10.12 -12.91
N MET A 125 -9.00 9.70 -13.66
CA MET A 125 -8.37 8.38 -13.46
C MET A 125 -7.85 8.22 -12.03
N ALA A 126 -7.13 9.22 -11.50
CA ALA A 126 -6.65 9.19 -10.13
C ALA A 126 -7.78 9.16 -9.08
N GLN A 127 -8.91 9.83 -9.35
CA GLN A 127 -10.08 9.78 -8.46
C GLN A 127 -10.77 8.42 -8.50
N ALA A 128 -10.98 7.85 -9.67
CA ALA A 128 -11.56 6.52 -9.84
C ALA A 128 -10.66 5.44 -9.22
N GLY A 129 -9.34 5.54 -9.48
CA GLY A 129 -8.35 4.63 -8.91
C GLY A 129 -8.34 4.60 -7.38
N ARG A 130 -8.50 5.75 -6.71
CA ARG A 130 -8.61 5.80 -5.23
C ARG A 130 -9.78 4.99 -4.68
N ASN A 131 -10.86 4.83 -5.43
CA ASN A 131 -11.98 3.99 -5.00
C ASN A 131 -11.61 2.50 -5.12
N VAL A 132 -10.91 2.12 -6.19
CA VAL A 132 -10.38 0.77 -6.37
C VAL A 132 -9.38 0.44 -5.27
N GLU A 133 -8.43 1.35 -4.98
CA GLU A 133 -7.45 1.19 -3.89
C GLU A 133 -8.12 0.85 -2.54
N LYS A 134 -9.17 1.59 -2.18
CA LYS A 134 -9.92 1.35 -0.93
C LYS A 134 -10.52 -0.04 -0.88
N SER A 135 -11.18 -0.45 -1.96
CA SER A 135 -11.83 -1.76 -2.08
C SER A 135 -10.81 -2.89 -2.00
N VAL A 136 -9.72 -2.78 -2.78
CA VAL A 136 -8.64 -3.78 -2.83
C VAL A 136 -7.94 -3.90 -1.49
N LEU A 137 -7.59 -2.78 -0.85
CA LEU A 137 -6.95 -2.80 0.46
C LEU A 137 -7.86 -3.41 1.53
N ALA A 138 -9.13 -3.03 1.57
CA ALA A 138 -10.09 -3.58 2.52
C ALA A 138 -10.26 -5.10 2.35
N LYS A 139 -10.33 -5.57 1.09
CA LYS A 139 -10.37 -7.00 0.76
C LYS A 139 -9.11 -7.72 1.23
N ALA A 140 -7.93 -7.16 0.93
CA ALA A 140 -6.66 -7.77 1.30
C ALA A 140 -6.49 -7.89 2.82
N VAL A 141 -6.76 -6.81 3.56
CA VAL A 141 -6.68 -6.81 5.03
C VAL A 141 -7.64 -7.82 5.62
N ARG A 142 -8.89 -7.90 5.13
CA ARG A 142 -9.86 -8.89 5.59
C ARG A 142 -9.35 -10.31 5.39
N LEU A 143 -8.85 -10.64 4.19
CA LEU A 143 -8.34 -11.98 3.88
C LEU A 143 -7.18 -12.38 4.80
N VAL A 144 -6.29 -11.44 5.12
CA VAL A 144 -5.17 -11.68 6.03
C VAL A 144 -5.65 -11.88 7.47
N LEU A 145 -6.58 -11.03 7.95
CA LEU A 145 -7.14 -11.14 9.31
C LEU A 145 -8.01 -12.39 9.52
N GLU A 146 -8.57 -12.95 8.44
CA GLU A 146 -9.32 -14.20 8.44
C GLU A 146 -8.43 -15.45 8.21
N ASP A 147 -7.09 -15.29 8.20
CA ASP A 147 -6.10 -16.37 7.93
C ASP A 147 -6.36 -17.12 6.61
N ARG A 148 -6.85 -16.40 5.58
CA ARG A 148 -7.22 -16.96 4.28
C ARG A 148 -6.14 -16.82 3.20
N ILE A 149 -4.93 -16.44 3.59
CA ILE A 149 -3.79 -16.26 2.70
C ILE A 149 -2.66 -17.22 3.10
N PHE A 150 -2.23 -18.01 2.14
CA PHE A 150 -1.01 -18.80 2.27
C PHE A 150 0.00 -18.36 1.21
N VAL A 151 1.22 -18.06 1.64
CA VAL A 151 2.31 -17.66 0.72
C VAL A 151 3.16 -18.88 0.40
N HIS A 152 3.29 -19.21 -0.88
CA HIS A 152 4.13 -20.29 -1.36
C HIS A 152 4.91 -19.88 -2.62
N SER A 153 6.22 -20.06 -2.60
CA SER A 153 7.11 -19.78 -3.74
C SER A 153 6.88 -18.37 -4.34
N GLY A 154 6.77 -17.33 -3.48
CA GLY A 154 6.58 -15.95 -3.92
C GLY A 154 5.18 -15.63 -4.44
N ARG A 155 4.20 -16.52 -4.29
CA ARG A 155 2.81 -16.34 -4.69
C ARG A 155 1.87 -16.56 -3.52
N THR A 156 0.67 -15.98 -3.59
CA THR A 156 -0.38 -16.23 -2.61
C THR A 156 -1.37 -17.27 -3.11
N VAL A 157 -1.81 -18.13 -2.20
CA VAL A 157 -3.01 -18.96 -2.35
C VAL A 157 -4.07 -18.35 -1.47
N VAL A 158 -5.23 -18.04 -2.06
CA VAL A 158 -6.36 -17.43 -1.35
C VAL A 158 -7.44 -18.47 -1.18
N PHE A 159 -7.83 -18.73 0.06
CA PHE A 159 -8.93 -19.64 0.37
C PHE A 159 -10.28 -18.90 0.35
N SER A 160 -11.23 -19.45 -0.37
CA SER A 160 -12.60 -18.92 -0.52
C SER A 160 -13.51 -19.30 0.67
#